data_47f3d15ae0646ac609a944fad19269ff
#
_entry.id   47f3d15ae0646ac609a944fad19269ff
#
_cell.length_a   1.000
_cell.length_b   1.000
_cell.length_c   1.000
_cell.angle_alpha   90.00
_cell.angle_beta   90.00
_cell.angle_gamma   90.00
#
_symmetry.space_group_name_H-M   'P 1'
#
loop_
_entity.id
_entity.type
_entity.pdbx_description
1 polymer ?
#
loop_
_entity_poly.entity_id
_entity_poly.type
_entity_poly.pdbx_seq_one_letter_code
_entity_poly.pdbx_strand_id
1 'polypeptide(L)'
;MYFVANWKMFGDLRSLNSLDKVIKFSKNNKKNKLKIVYCPPNTLIRPLSRRLKKTKIEVGAQNCHHSYDYGAHTGQVNSTMLKNVGAKYVILGHSENRQLGETDTLINLKIKSAIKSGLKIIFCIGETLKERRTKKTNQILKKQIEKGLKSIKNKSKIIIAYEPVWAIGTGVIPKEAALIQTISFIKSRFVKKYPKILYGGSVNTCLLYTSPSPRD
;
A
#
# COMPACT_ATOMS: atom_id res chain seq x y z
N MET A 1 0.46 -11.44 9.60
CA MET A 1 1.41 -10.93 8.58
C MET A 1 0.63 -10.47 7.36
N TYR A 2 1.11 -9.41 6.64
CA TYR A 2 0.51 -8.91 5.41
C TYR A 2 1.46 -9.12 4.24
N PHE A 3 0.92 -9.60 3.12
CA PHE A 3 1.57 -9.60 1.81
C PHE A 3 0.72 -8.78 0.86
N VAL A 4 1.29 -7.74 0.29
CA VAL A 4 0.62 -6.86 -0.67
C VAL A 4 1.38 -6.92 -1.99
N ALA A 5 0.73 -7.43 -3.03
CA ALA A 5 1.28 -7.51 -4.37
C ALA A 5 0.74 -6.37 -5.23
N ASN A 6 1.55 -5.33 -5.42
CA ASN A 6 1.28 -4.27 -6.37
C ASN A 6 1.72 -4.72 -7.77
N TRP A 7 0.77 -5.00 -8.65
CA TRP A 7 1.07 -5.42 -10.02
C TRP A 7 1.54 -4.28 -10.91
N LYS A 8 1.43 -3.05 -10.41
CA LYS A 8 1.73 -1.86 -11.21
C LYS A 8 0.97 -1.89 -12.55
N MET A 9 1.60 -1.56 -13.67
CA MET A 9 1.00 -1.58 -15.01
C MET A 9 1.28 -2.91 -15.72
N PHE A 10 1.10 -4.03 -15.01
CA PHE A 10 1.28 -5.37 -15.58
C PHE A 10 0.01 -6.21 -15.45
N GLY A 11 -0.16 -7.10 -16.41
CA GLY A 11 -1.20 -8.13 -16.40
C GLY A 11 -2.39 -7.86 -17.31
N ASP A 12 -2.93 -8.96 -17.77
CA ASP A 12 -4.16 -9.08 -18.54
C ASP A 12 -5.10 -10.13 -17.91
N LEU A 13 -6.19 -10.50 -18.55
CA LEU A 13 -7.10 -11.52 -18.04
C LEU A 13 -6.42 -12.89 -17.87
N ARG A 14 -5.47 -13.25 -18.75
CA ARG A 14 -4.71 -14.51 -18.66
C ARG A 14 -3.82 -14.56 -17.45
N SER A 15 -3.30 -13.40 -17.03
CA SER A 15 -2.45 -13.27 -15.84
C SER A 15 -3.12 -13.73 -14.55
N LEU A 16 -4.46 -13.74 -14.52
CA LEU A 16 -5.22 -14.22 -13.36
C LEU A 16 -5.00 -15.73 -13.10
N ASN A 17 -4.59 -16.50 -14.10
CA ASN A 17 -4.33 -17.93 -13.95
C ASN A 17 -3.08 -18.20 -13.09
N SER A 18 -2.14 -17.27 -13.04
CA SER A 18 -0.95 -17.37 -12.18
C SER A 18 -1.28 -17.45 -10.68
N LEU A 19 -2.48 -17.07 -10.28
CA LEU A 19 -2.91 -17.07 -8.88
C LEU A 19 -3.35 -18.42 -8.33
N ASP A 20 -3.48 -19.46 -9.16
CA ASP A 20 -4.03 -20.76 -8.72
C ASP A 20 -3.21 -21.39 -7.60
N LYS A 21 -1.88 -21.31 -7.65
CA LYS A 21 -0.99 -21.79 -6.59
C LYS A 21 -1.24 -21.04 -5.27
N VAL A 22 -1.41 -19.71 -5.32
CA VAL A 22 -1.65 -18.88 -4.14
C VAL A 22 -3.05 -19.12 -3.58
N ILE A 23 -4.04 -19.33 -4.44
CA ILE A 23 -5.41 -19.70 -4.04
C ILE A 23 -5.40 -21.03 -3.31
N LYS A 24 -4.71 -22.05 -3.85
CA LYS A 24 -4.55 -23.38 -3.22
C LYS A 24 -3.85 -23.24 -1.86
N PHE A 25 -2.75 -22.52 -1.80
CA PHE A 25 -2.04 -22.22 -0.56
C PHE A 25 -2.94 -21.56 0.49
N SER A 26 -3.70 -20.52 0.11
CA SER A 26 -4.61 -19.80 1.00
C SER A 26 -5.73 -20.70 1.54
N LYS A 27 -6.26 -21.61 0.73
CA LYS A 27 -7.28 -22.59 1.14
C LYS A 27 -6.73 -23.60 2.15
N ASN A 28 -5.53 -24.12 1.91
CA ASN A 28 -4.91 -25.13 2.76
C ASN A 28 -4.41 -24.54 4.11
N ASN A 29 -4.12 -23.25 4.14
CA ASN A 29 -3.58 -22.56 5.32
C ASN A 29 -4.61 -21.66 6.01
N LYS A 30 -5.86 -22.11 6.16
CA LYS A 30 -6.96 -21.34 6.75
C LYS A 30 -6.69 -20.84 8.18
N LYS A 31 -5.91 -21.58 8.97
CA LYS A 31 -5.55 -21.23 10.36
C LYS A 31 -4.51 -20.11 10.45
N ASN A 32 -3.73 -19.89 9.40
CA ASN A 32 -2.69 -18.86 9.40
C ASN A 32 -3.30 -17.44 9.41
N LYS A 33 -2.78 -16.58 10.28
CA LYS A 33 -3.16 -15.15 10.36
C LYS A 33 -2.56 -14.32 9.20
N LEU A 34 -2.48 -14.92 7.99
CA LEU A 34 -1.98 -14.25 6.81
C LEU A 34 -3.07 -13.42 6.14
N LYS A 35 -2.71 -12.21 5.72
CA LYS A 35 -3.52 -11.34 4.88
C LYS A 35 -2.79 -11.15 3.55
N ILE A 36 -3.39 -11.64 2.48
CA ILE A 36 -2.85 -11.50 1.12
C ILE A 36 -3.75 -10.52 0.38
N VAL A 37 -3.15 -9.49 -0.19
CA VAL A 37 -3.85 -8.45 -0.96
C VAL A 37 -3.18 -8.34 -2.32
N TYR A 38 -3.97 -8.45 -3.39
CA TYR A 38 -3.53 -8.19 -4.76
C TYR A 38 -4.07 -6.84 -5.22
N CYS A 39 -3.19 -5.98 -5.71
CA CYS A 39 -3.53 -4.68 -6.28
C CYS A 39 -3.19 -4.68 -7.78
N PRO A 40 -4.09 -5.21 -8.64
CA PRO A 40 -3.92 -5.23 -10.09
C PRO A 40 -4.27 -3.87 -10.70
N PRO A 41 -4.01 -3.63 -12.01
CA PRO A 41 -4.61 -2.53 -12.76
C PRO A 41 -6.14 -2.48 -12.61
N ASN A 42 -6.71 -1.29 -12.73
CA ASN A 42 -8.16 -1.08 -12.53
C ASN A 42 -9.04 -1.99 -13.40
N THR A 43 -8.59 -2.30 -14.61
CA THR A 43 -9.27 -3.21 -15.58
C THR A 43 -9.42 -4.64 -15.06
N LEU A 44 -8.58 -5.06 -14.10
CA LEU A 44 -8.56 -6.42 -13.57
C LEU A 44 -9.19 -6.55 -12.17
N ILE A 45 -9.58 -5.44 -11.53
CA ILE A 45 -10.15 -5.49 -10.17
C ILE A 45 -11.42 -6.35 -10.13
N ARG A 46 -12.36 -6.11 -11.04
CA ARG A 46 -13.63 -6.86 -11.06
C ARG A 46 -13.47 -8.35 -11.37
N PRO A 47 -12.76 -8.76 -12.46
CA PRO A 47 -12.54 -10.17 -12.71
C PRO A 47 -11.76 -10.87 -11.59
N LEU A 48 -10.74 -10.21 -11.02
CA LEU A 48 -9.99 -10.76 -9.90
C LEU A 48 -10.86 -10.90 -8.64
N SER A 49 -11.66 -9.90 -8.31
CA SER A 49 -12.58 -9.95 -7.18
C SER A 49 -13.58 -11.11 -7.28
N ARG A 50 -14.11 -11.37 -8.49
CA ARG A 50 -14.99 -12.52 -8.74
C ARG A 50 -14.26 -13.84 -8.53
N ARG A 51 -13.03 -13.98 -9.08
CA ARG A 51 -12.22 -15.20 -8.94
C ARG A 51 -11.88 -15.50 -7.48
N LEU A 52 -11.62 -14.48 -6.67
CA LEU A 52 -11.21 -14.62 -5.27
C LEU A 52 -12.37 -14.69 -4.27
N LYS A 53 -13.64 -14.60 -4.69
CA LYS A 53 -14.83 -14.49 -3.83
C LYS A 53 -14.89 -15.58 -2.74
N LYS A 54 -14.46 -16.80 -3.03
CA LYS A 54 -14.47 -17.94 -2.10
C LYS A 54 -13.12 -18.17 -1.38
N THR A 55 -12.28 -17.14 -1.30
CA THR A 55 -10.96 -17.21 -0.65
C THR A 55 -10.80 -16.14 0.43
N LYS A 56 -9.71 -16.21 1.21
CA LYS A 56 -9.31 -15.15 2.15
C LYS A 56 -8.40 -14.09 1.53
N ILE A 57 -8.12 -14.20 0.23
CA ILE A 57 -7.32 -13.24 -0.51
C ILE A 57 -8.19 -12.03 -0.84
N GLU A 58 -7.68 -10.83 -0.61
CA GLU A 58 -8.41 -9.59 -0.81
C GLU A 58 -7.85 -8.82 -2.01
N VAL A 59 -8.69 -7.98 -2.62
CA VAL A 59 -8.30 -7.18 -3.78
C VAL A 59 -8.17 -5.72 -3.35
N GLY A 60 -7.14 -5.05 -3.85
CA GLY A 60 -6.93 -3.63 -3.70
C GLY A 60 -6.83 -2.92 -5.05
N ALA A 61 -6.92 -1.60 -5.02
CA ALA A 61 -6.63 -0.73 -6.15
C ALA A 61 -5.27 -0.06 -5.98
N GLN A 62 -4.68 0.44 -7.07
CA GLN A 62 -3.35 1.05 -7.09
C GLN A 62 -3.37 2.56 -6.86
N ASN A 63 -4.51 3.21 -7.06
CA ASN A 63 -4.77 4.63 -6.82
C ASN A 63 -6.27 4.90 -6.87
N CYS A 64 -6.71 6.12 -6.53
CA CYS A 64 -8.06 6.61 -6.79
C CYS A 64 -8.07 8.13 -7.01
N HIS A 65 -9.16 8.65 -7.59
CA HIS A 65 -9.42 10.08 -7.62
C HIS A 65 -9.75 10.60 -6.21
N HIS A 66 -9.49 11.87 -5.95
CA HIS A 66 -9.73 12.49 -4.65
C HIS A 66 -11.21 12.79 -4.38
N SER A 67 -12.02 12.96 -5.43
CA SER A 67 -13.47 13.10 -5.27
C SER A 67 -14.08 11.77 -4.81
N TYR A 68 -14.96 11.85 -3.83
CA TYR A 68 -15.79 10.74 -3.41
C TYR A 68 -16.98 10.53 -4.35
N ASP A 69 -17.58 11.63 -4.79
CA ASP A 69 -18.78 11.63 -5.62
C ASP A 69 -18.43 11.42 -7.11
N TYR A 70 -19.42 11.02 -7.89
CA TYR A 70 -19.33 10.98 -9.33
C TYR A 70 -19.25 12.41 -9.91
N GLY A 71 -18.64 12.56 -11.07
CA GLY A 71 -18.49 13.88 -11.68
C GLY A 71 -17.80 13.85 -13.04
N ALA A 72 -17.62 15.00 -13.64
CA ALA A 72 -17.02 15.20 -14.97
C ALA A 72 -15.47 15.09 -14.90
N HIS A 73 -14.98 13.90 -14.66
CA HIS A 73 -13.56 13.58 -14.55
C HIS A 73 -13.21 12.42 -15.49
N THR A 74 -13.16 12.71 -16.78
CA THR A 74 -12.94 11.70 -17.84
C THR A 74 -11.70 10.84 -17.56
N GLY A 75 -11.86 9.51 -17.60
CA GLY A 75 -10.78 8.55 -17.37
C GLY A 75 -10.42 8.33 -15.90
N GLN A 76 -10.95 9.10 -14.95
CA GLN A 76 -10.65 8.93 -13.52
C GLN A 76 -11.57 7.89 -12.87
N VAL A 77 -11.03 7.23 -11.86
CA VAL A 77 -11.76 6.23 -11.07
C VAL A 77 -11.74 6.66 -9.60
N ASN A 78 -12.92 6.88 -9.02
CA ASN A 78 -13.03 7.25 -7.62
C ASN A 78 -13.10 6.04 -6.68
N SER A 79 -13.01 6.30 -5.39
CA SER A 79 -13.00 5.26 -4.36
C SER A 79 -14.32 4.46 -4.28
N THR A 80 -15.45 5.08 -4.60
CA THR A 80 -16.77 4.44 -4.64
C THR A 80 -16.86 3.43 -5.78
N MET A 81 -16.39 3.80 -6.99
CA MET A 81 -16.31 2.89 -8.14
C MET A 81 -15.43 1.67 -7.81
N LEU A 82 -14.26 1.89 -7.20
CA LEU A 82 -13.35 0.82 -6.80
C LEU A 82 -14.00 -0.15 -5.81
N LYS A 83 -14.72 0.39 -4.82
CA LYS A 83 -15.47 -0.41 -3.86
C LYS A 83 -16.54 -1.27 -4.54
N ASN A 84 -17.28 -0.70 -5.48
CA ASN A 84 -18.35 -1.38 -6.19
C ASN A 84 -17.86 -2.53 -7.07
N VAL A 85 -16.65 -2.43 -7.61
CA VAL A 85 -16.03 -3.54 -8.38
C VAL A 85 -15.31 -4.56 -7.52
N GLY A 86 -15.30 -4.39 -6.19
CA GLY A 86 -14.85 -5.38 -5.20
C GLY A 86 -13.50 -5.10 -4.56
N ALA A 87 -12.91 -3.92 -4.77
CA ALA A 87 -11.73 -3.53 -4.02
C ALA A 87 -12.05 -3.37 -2.53
N LYS A 88 -11.14 -3.80 -1.67
CA LYS A 88 -11.18 -3.61 -0.21
C LYS A 88 -10.07 -2.72 0.29
N TYR A 89 -9.02 -2.54 -0.51
CA TYR A 89 -7.86 -1.69 -0.22
C TYR A 89 -7.62 -0.73 -1.37
N VAL A 90 -6.85 0.31 -1.09
CA VAL A 90 -6.27 1.18 -2.10
C VAL A 90 -4.88 1.62 -1.66
N ILE A 91 -3.92 1.58 -2.58
CA ILE A 91 -2.56 2.14 -2.41
C ILE A 91 -2.66 3.64 -2.71
N LEU A 92 -2.15 4.48 -1.81
CA LEU A 92 -2.13 5.94 -1.97
C LEU A 92 -0.77 6.51 -1.60
N GLY A 93 -0.30 7.47 -2.37
CA GLY A 93 0.99 8.12 -2.17
C GLY A 93 2.19 7.27 -2.56
N HIS A 94 2.00 6.26 -3.42
CA HIS A 94 3.10 5.48 -3.99
C HIS A 94 4.12 6.37 -4.68
N SER A 95 5.40 6.02 -4.57
CA SER A 95 6.52 6.84 -5.10
C SER A 95 6.34 7.22 -6.57
N GLU A 96 5.87 6.31 -7.41
CA GLU A 96 5.61 6.58 -8.84
C GLU A 96 4.56 7.68 -9.04
N ASN A 97 3.47 7.68 -8.27
CA ASN A 97 2.46 8.73 -8.35
C ASN A 97 2.98 10.08 -7.82
N ARG A 98 3.81 10.05 -6.76
CA ARG A 98 4.49 11.26 -6.26
C ARG A 98 5.43 11.86 -7.29
N GLN A 99 6.16 11.04 -8.05
CA GLN A 99 7.01 11.48 -9.16
C GLN A 99 6.20 12.14 -10.28
N LEU A 100 4.95 11.72 -10.49
CA LEU A 100 3.99 12.33 -11.42
C LEU A 100 3.27 13.58 -10.84
N GLY A 101 3.74 14.10 -9.70
CA GLY A 101 3.23 15.35 -9.13
C GLY A 101 2.17 15.19 -8.02
N GLU A 102 1.92 13.98 -7.53
CA GLU A 102 0.97 13.76 -6.44
C GLU A 102 1.50 14.32 -5.12
N THR A 103 0.88 15.41 -4.62
CA THR A 103 1.28 16.09 -3.39
C THR A 103 0.70 15.43 -2.15
N ASP A 104 1.31 15.65 -0.97
CA ASP A 104 0.78 15.16 0.32
C ASP A 104 -0.64 15.67 0.61
N THR A 105 -0.98 16.88 0.16
CA THR A 105 -2.33 17.44 0.29
C THR A 105 -3.33 16.69 -0.56
N LEU A 106 -2.99 16.39 -1.81
CA LEU A 106 -3.83 15.60 -2.71
C LEU A 106 -4.01 14.18 -2.16
N ILE A 107 -2.94 13.57 -1.65
CA ILE A 107 -2.99 12.25 -1.01
C ILE A 107 -3.93 12.27 0.20
N ASN A 108 -3.90 13.32 1.03
CA ASN A 108 -4.82 13.47 2.15
C ASN A 108 -6.29 13.47 1.70
N LEU A 109 -6.63 14.20 0.62
CA LEU A 109 -7.97 14.20 0.05
C LEU A 109 -8.37 12.80 -0.45
N LYS A 110 -7.48 12.10 -1.14
CA LYS A 110 -7.70 10.72 -1.57
C LYS A 110 -7.93 9.77 -0.40
N ILE A 111 -7.14 9.88 0.68
CA ILE A 111 -7.31 9.06 1.89
C ILE A 111 -8.69 9.31 2.51
N LYS A 112 -9.12 10.57 2.64
CA LYS A 112 -10.46 10.92 3.16
C LYS A 112 -11.58 10.31 2.32
N SER A 113 -11.50 10.46 0.99
CA SER A 113 -12.44 9.86 0.04
C SER A 113 -12.50 8.33 0.18
N ALA A 114 -11.35 7.67 0.22
CA ALA A 114 -11.27 6.23 0.34
C ALA A 114 -11.79 5.68 1.68
N ILE A 115 -11.54 6.40 2.79
CA ILE A 115 -12.12 6.08 4.11
C ILE A 115 -13.64 6.18 4.09
N LYS A 116 -14.19 7.25 3.46
CA LYS A 116 -15.64 7.47 3.30
C LYS A 116 -16.29 6.33 2.51
N SER A 117 -15.63 5.81 1.48
CA SER A 117 -16.09 4.64 0.71
C SER A 117 -15.93 3.30 1.46
N GLY A 118 -15.30 3.29 2.62
CA GLY A 118 -15.07 2.08 3.42
C GLY A 118 -13.87 1.24 2.98
N LEU A 119 -12.98 1.78 2.14
CA LEU A 119 -11.72 1.12 1.79
C LEU A 119 -10.71 1.18 2.94
N LYS A 120 -9.83 0.19 3.01
CA LYS A 120 -8.61 0.22 3.82
C LYS A 120 -7.49 0.85 2.99
N ILE A 121 -6.67 1.66 3.62
CA ILE A 121 -5.65 2.45 2.96
C ILE A 121 -4.28 1.81 3.17
N ILE A 122 -3.53 1.63 2.09
CA ILE A 122 -2.10 1.35 2.13
C ILE A 122 -1.42 2.67 1.78
N PHE A 123 -1.04 3.43 2.82
CA PHE A 123 -0.44 4.75 2.66
C PHE A 123 1.07 4.63 2.54
N CYS A 124 1.59 4.93 1.35
CA CYS A 124 3.00 4.87 1.02
C CYS A 124 3.71 6.15 1.42
N ILE A 125 4.79 5.99 2.17
CA ILE A 125 5.71 7.05 2.58
C ILE A 125 7.14 6.58 2.39
N GLY A 126 8.03 7.50 2.06
CA GLY A 126 9.44 7.18 1.87
C GLY A 126 10.24 8.36 1.37
N GLU A 127 11.54 8.28 1.57
CA GLU A 127 12.50 9.29 1.13
C GLU A 127 13.26 8.85 -0.12
N THR A 128 13.72 9.83 -0.90
CA THR A 128 14.63 9.66 -2.02
C THR A 128 16.07 9.43 -1.55
N LEU A 129 16.94 8.95 -2.45
CA LEU A 129 18.36 8.77 -2.15
C LEU A 129 19.04 10.09 -1.74
N LYS A 130 18.70 11.21 -2.40
CA LYS A 130 19.21 12.54 -2.06
C LYS A 130 18.82 12.94 -0.63
N GLU A 131 17.56 12.76 -0.26
CA GLU A 131 17.07 13.08 1.09
C GLU A 131 17.73 12.20 2.15
N ARG A 132 17.95 10.91 1.86
CA ARG A 132 18.68 10.01 2.75
C ARG A 132 20.14 10.42 2.93
N ARG A 133 20.86 10.71 1.86
CA ARG A 133 22.26 11.17 1.90
C ARG A 133 22.42 12.46 2.69
N THR A 134 21.43 13.35 2.62
CA THR A 134 21.40 14.61 3.38
C THR A 134 20.80 14.46 4.79
N LYS A 135 20.63 13.21 5.31
CA LYS A 135 20.09 12.89 6.65
C LYS A 135 18.69 13.45 6.92
N LYS A 136 17.88 13.67 5.87
CA LYS A 136 16.52 14.25 5.97
C LYS A 136 15.40 13.20 6.07
N THR A 137 15.72 11.90 6.13
CA THR A 137 14.73 10.80 6.19
C THR A 137 13.60 11.10 7.18
N ASN A 138 13.95 11.33 8.44
CA ASN A 138 12.94 11.56 9.50
C ASN A 138 12.08 12.81 9.24
N GLN A 139 12.67 13.88 8.73
CA GLN A 139 11.96 15.11 8.38
C GLN A 139 10.94 14.86 7.26
N ILE A 140 11.34 14.13 6.22
CA ILE A 140 10.46 13.78 5.09
C ILE A 140 9.31 12.90 5.55
N LEU A 141 9.61 11.82 6.26
CA LEU A 141 8.58 10.89 6.77
C LEU A 141 7.60 11.59 7.71
N LYS A 142 8.10 12.45 8.62
CA LYS A 142 7.27 13.28 9.49
C LYS A 142 6.31 14.14 8.67
N LYS A 143 6.83 14.89 7.69
CA LYS A 143 6.03 15.74 6.80
C LYS A 143 4.95 14.96 6.06
N GLN A 144 5.31 13.81 5.46
CA GLN A 144 4.38 12.97 4.72
C GLN A 144 3.26 12.43 5.63
N ILE A 145 3.58 11.97 6.83
CA ILE A 145 2.60 11.47 7.82
C ILE A 145 1.68 12.62 8.27
N GLU A 146 2.23 13.74 8.69
CA GLU A 146 1.45 14.87 9.22
C GLU A 146 0.52 15.45 8.17
N LYS A 147 1.01 15.67 6.95
CA LYS A 147 0.18 16.21 5.85
C LYS A 147 -0.79 15.18 5.30
N GLY A 148 -0.33 13.96 5.02
CA GLY A 148 -1.16 12.90 4.46
C GLY A 148 -2.28 12.45 5.39
N LEU A 149 -2.07 12.51 6.72
CA LEU A 149 -3.06 12.12 7.72
C LEU A 149 -3.71 13.31 8.44
N LYS A 150 -3.56 14.54 7.93
CA LYS A 150 -4.15 15.74 8.53
C LYS A 150 -5.68 15.59 8.67
N SER A 151 -6.19 15.85 9.88
CA SER A 151 -7.61 15.78 10.24
C SER A 151 -8.26 14.39 10.11
N ILE A 152 -7.47 13.31 10.03
CA ILE A 152 -7.99 11.95 10.05
C ILE A 152 -8.00 11.44 11.49
N LYS A 153 -9.19 11.46 12.12
CA LYS A 153 -9.37 11.03 13.51
C LYS A 153 -9.18 9.52 13.66
N ASN A 154 -9.88 8.72 12.86
CA ASN A 154 -9.81 7.26 12.94
C ASN A 154 -8.80 6.68 11.94
N LYS A 155 -7.69 6.19 12.44
CA LYS A 155 -6.60 5.59 11.66
C LYS A 155 -6.67 4.06 11.57
N SER A 156 -7.73 3.43 12.09
CA SER A 156 -7.87 1.95 12.13
C SER A 156 -7.87 1.28 10.76
N LYS A 157 -8.26 2.02 9.72
CA LYS A 157 -8.26 1.54 8.32
C LYS A 157 -6.95 1.84 7.57
N ILE A 158 -5.95 2.42 8.24
CA ILE A 158 -4.69 2.83 7.63
C ILE A 158 -3.61 1.79 7.93
N ILE A 159 -2.87 1.44 6.91
CA ILE A 159 -1.64 0.67 6.95
C ILE A 159 -0.58 1.58 6.34
N ILE A 160 0.56 1.74 6.98
CA ILE A 160 1.70 2.48 6.43
C ILE A 160 2.56 1.51 5.63
N ALA A 161 2.90 1.86 4.39
CA ALA A 161 3.93 1.19 3.62
C ALA A 161 5.17 2.11 3.57
N TYR A 162 6.24 1.71 4.25
CA TYR A 162 7.51 2.42 4.14
C TYR A 162 8.24 1.96 2.88
N GLU A 163 8.39 2.88 1.96
CA GLU A 163 9.00 2.68 0.65
C GLU A 163 10.28 3.52 0.55
N PRO A 164 11.46 3.01 0.97
CA PRO A 164 12.70 3.71 0.66
C PRO A 164 12.85 3.78 -0.86
N VAL A 165 12.55 4.94 -1.46
CA VAL A 165 12.43 5.11 -2.92
C VAL A 165 13.71 4.66 -3.64
N TRP A 166 14.85 4.84 -3.00
CA TRP A 166 16.17 4.43 -3.49
C TRP A 166 16.39 2.91 -3.51
N ALA A 167 15.52 2.14 -2.84
CA ALA A 167 15.57 0.66 -2.80
C ALA A 167 14.51 0.01 -3.70
N ILE A 168 13.65 0.79 -4.38
CA ILE A 168 12.62 0.26 -5.25
C ILE A 168 13.21 -0.05 -6.63
N GLY A 169 13.12 -1.33 -7.05
CA GLY A 169 13.60 -1.76 -8.37
C GLY A 169 15.13 -1.77 -8.56
N THR A 170 15.89 -1.43 -7.53
CA THR A 170 17.37 -1.33 -7.61
C THR A 170 18.09 -2.58 -7.11
N GLY A 171 17.38 -3.49 -6.45
CA GLY A 171 17.97 -4.64 -5.74
C GLY A 171 18.73 -4.25 -4.47
N VAL A 172 18.82 -2.96 -4.13
CA VAL A 172 19.47 -2.48 -2.91
C VAL A 172 18.54 -2.70 -1.72
N ILE A 173 19.08 -3.26 -0.64
CA ILE A 173 18.36 -3.54 0.58
C ILE A 173 18.87 -2.60 1.67
N PRO A 174 17.97 -1.93 2.41
CA PRO A 174 18.37 -1.19 3.60
C PRO A 174 19.06 -2.12 4.62
N LYS A 175 20.11 -1.63 5.28
CA LYS A 175 20.68 -2.34 6.44
C LYS A 175 19.58 -2.48 7.52
N GLU A 176 19.54 -3.65 8.15
CA GLU A 176 18.53 -3.99 9.17
C GLU A 176 18.40 -2.92 10.25
N ALA A 177 19.51 -2.53 10.86
CA ALA A 177 19.52 -1.49 11.89
C ALA A 177 18.88 -0.16 11.42
N ALA A 178 19.15 0.25 10.18
CA ALA A 178 18.56 1.46 9.60
C ALA A 178 17.04 1.30 9.38
N LEU A 179 16.60 0.10 8.98
CA LEU A 179 15.18 -0.19 8.82
C LEU A 179 14.46 -0.16 10.17
N ILE A 180 15.02 -0.79 11.21
CA ILE A 180 14.49 -0.78 12.58
C ILE A 180 14.37 0.65 13.09
N GLN A 181 15.42 1.47 12.94
CA GLN A 181 15.39 2.88 13.36
C GLN A 181 14.28 3.66 12.66
N THR A 182 14.13 3.48 11.34
CA THR A 182 13.08 4.16 10.56
C THR A 182 11.69 3.71 10.99
N ILE A 183 11.47 2.41 11.18
CA ILE A 183 10.19 1.87 11.66
C ILE A 183 9.86 2.41 13.06
N SER A 184 10.83 2.44 13.96
CA SER A 184 10.67 3.00 15.30
C SER A 184 10.32 4.49 15.26
N PHE A 185 10.97 5.25 14.36
CA PHE A 185 10.61 6.64 14.13
C PHE A 185 9.18 6.79 13.61
N ILE A 186 8.75 5.98 12.62
CA ILE A 186 7.38 6.02 12.11
C ILE A 186 6.39 5.70 13.25
N LYS A 187 6.64 4.67 14.05
CA LYS A 187 5.80 4.30 15.21
C LYS A 187 5.65 5.47 16.19
N SER A 188 6.74 6.19 16.47
CA SER A 188 6.73 7.33 17.42
C SER A 188 5.88 8.53 16.96
N ARG A 189 5.46 8.57 15.69
CA ARG A 189 4.55 9.62 15.18
C ARG A 189 3.08 9.39 15.56
N PHE A 190 2.76 8.31 16.22
CA PHE A 190 1.40 7.95 16.61
C PHE A 190 1.28 7.84 18.14
N VAL A 191 0.33 8.59 18.71
CA VAL A 191 0.00 8.53 20.13
C VAL A 191 -0.95 7.35 20.37
N LYS A 192 -0.76 6.59 21.43
CA LYS A 192 -1.56 5.43 21.91
C LYS A 192 -1.47 4.17 21.02
N LYS A 193 -1.72 4.25 19.72
CA LYS A 193 -1.71 3.10 18.81
C LYS A 193 -1.22 3.51 17.43
N TYR A 194 -0.15 2.88 16.98
CA TYR A 194 0.34 3.06 15.61
C TYR A 194 -0.35 2.10 14.63
N PRO A 195 -0.52 2.49 13.35
CA PRO A 195 -1.00 1.61 12.30
C PRO A 195 0.01 0.48 12.03
N LYS A 196 -0.44 -0.57 11.35
CA LYS A 196 0.49 -1.59 10.85
C LYS A 196 1.47 -0.94 9.88
N ILE A 197 2.73 -1.33 9.96
CA ILE A 197 3.79 -0.83 9.08
C ILE A 197 4.26 -2.00 8.23
N LEU A 198 4.31 -1.79 6.92
CA LEU A 198 4.83 -2.73 5.94
C LEU A 198 6.12 -2.16 5.35
N TYR A 199 7.03 -3.03 4.97
CA TYR A 199 8.15 -2.67 4.11
C TYR A 199 7.71 -2.78 2.65
N GLY A 200 7.89 -1.71 1.87
CA GLY A 200 7.46 -1.59 0.48
C GLY A 200 8.63 -1.42 -0.52
N GLY A 201 9.84 -1.79 -0.14
CA GLY A 201 10.96 -1.86 -1.08
C GLY A 201 10.93 -3.12 -1.96
N SER A 202 11.99 -3.34 -2.74
CA SER A 202 12.16 -4.57 -3.52
C SER A 202 12.19 -5.77 -2.59
N VAL A 203 11.25 -6.70 -2.78
CA VAL A 203 11.15 -7.94 -2.02
C VAL A 203 11.26 -9.10 -3.00
N ASN A 204 12.25 -9.95 -2.80
CA ASN A 204 12.38 -11.23 -3.49
C ASN A 204 12.42 -12.38 -2.47
N THR A 205 12.40 -13.62 -2.93
CA THR A 205 12.42 -14.81 -2.06
C THR A 205 13.59 -14.82 -1.09
N CYS A 206 14.79 -14.41 -1.52
CA CYS A 206 15.97 -14.34 -0.66
C CYS A 206 15.79 -13.32 0.48
N LEU A 207 15.13 -12.19 0.19
CA LEU A 207 14.90 -11.12 1.16
C LEU A 207 13.89 -11.49 2.25
N LEU A 208 12.95 -12.37 1.95
CA LEU A 208 11.98 -12.87 2.94
C LEU A 208 12.66 -13.70 4.05
N TYR A 209 13.82 -14.30 3.75
CA TYR A 209 14.61 -15.06 4.74
C TYR A 209 15.60 -14.20 5.52
N THR A 210 16.03 -13.05 4.96
CA THR A 210 17.05 -12.17 5.55
C THR A 210 16.49 -10.89 6.15
N SER A 211 15.25 -10.52 5.81
CA SER A 211 14.57 -9.39 6.48
C SER A 211 14.01 -9.83 7.81
N PRO A 212 14.33 -9.14 8.91
CA PRO A 212 13.66 -9.40 10.18
C PRO A 212 12.16 -9.18 9.96
N SER A 213 11.40 -10.19 10.26
CA SER A 213 9.97 -9.99 10.47
C SER A 213 9.86 -9.03 11.64
N PRO A 214 9.20 -7.87 11.54
CA PRO A 214 8.87 -7.12 12.72
C PRO A 214 7.88 -7.98 13.53
N ARG A 215 8.43 -8.88 14.35
CA ARG A 215 7.68 -9.50 15.41
C ARG A 215 7.64 -8.47 16.52
N ASP A 216 6.41 -8.06 16.84
CA ASP A 216 5.96 -7.26 17.97
C ASP A 216 6.14 -5.74 17.89
#